data_1ccd95435bbf8fab02631e278d174277
#
_entry.id   1ccd95435bbf8fab02631e278d174277
#
_cell.length_a   1.000
_cell.length_b   1.000
_cell.length_c   1.000
_cell.angle_alpha   90.00
_cell.angle_beta   90.00
_cell.angle_gamma   90.00
#
_symmetry.space_group_name_H-M   'P 1'
#
loop_
_entity.id
_entity.type
_entity.pdbx_description
1 polymer ?
#
loop_
_entity_poly.entity_id
_entity_poly.type
_entity_poly.pdbx_seq_one_letter_code
_entity_poly.pdbx_strand_id
1 'polypeptide(L)'
;MRIRTADMSDLKEIARVEAACFPAAEAATEEEFEKRLTFYKDHFWLMFEEEKLIAFVDGMVTNQEDLTDEMYEKAEMHDEKGDWQMIFGVNTLPEYRRCGYAKELIKKAILDAREQNRRGLVLTCKESLVPYYSKFGFIDEGITDKSTHGNVLWHQMRLDFELRNNGVKQI
;
A
#
# COMPACT_ATOMS: atom_id res chain seq x y z
N MET A 1 2.76 5.49 19.77
CA MET A 1 2.01 5.39 18.49
C MET A 1 1.16 4.13 18.49
N ARG A 2 -0.05 4.22 18.01
CA ARG A 2 -0.97 3.09 17.94
C ARG A 2 -1.25 2.74 16.47
N ILE A 3 -1.16 1.45 16.13
CA ILE A 3 -1.48 0.94 14.79
C ILE A 3 -2.73 0.06 14.90
N ARG A 4 -3.69 0.26 14.01
CA ARG A 4 -4.86 -0.60 13.84
C ARG A 4 -5.36 -0.57 12.40
N THR A 5 -6.22 -1.50 12.06
CA THR A 5 -6.94 -1.45 10.78
C THR A 5 -8.09 -0.43 10.84
N ALA A 6 -8.67 -0.11 9.68
CA ALA A 6 -9.64 0.98 9.57
C ALA A 6 -11.08 0.54 9.85
N ASP A 7 -11.87 1.54 10.18
CA ASP A 7 -13.34 1.50 10.19
C ASP A 7 -13.88 2.57 9.23
N MET A 8 -15.14 2.48 8.87
CA MET A 8 -15.78 3.51 8.02
C MET A 8 -15.74 4.89 8.68
N SER A 9 -15.73 4.95 10.02
CA SER A 9 -15.62 6.21 10.76
C SER A 9 -14.29 6.95 10.54
N ASP A 10 -13.29 6.27 9.98
CA ASP A 10 -11.98 6.87 9.69
C ASP A 10 -11.93 7.56 8.33
N LEU A 11 -12.99 7.48 7.53
CA LEU A 11 -13.02 7.93 6.14
C LEU A 11 -12.50 9.37 5.96
N LYS A 12 -13.02 10.31 6.74
CA LYS A 12 -12.65 11.72 6.58
C LYS A 12 -11.19 11.98 6.91
N GLU A 13 -10.68 11.34 7.95
CA GLU A 13 -9.29 11.48 8.36
C GLU A 13 -8.34 10.86 7.33
N ILE A 14 -8.70 9.70 6.77
CA ILE A 14 -7.94 9.05 5.70
C ILE A 14 -7.85 9.98 4.49
N ALA A 15 -8.98 10.52 4.03
CA ALA A 15 -9.00 11.44 2.89
C ALA A 15 -8.18 12.72 3.16
N ARG A 16 -8.22 13.23 4.39
CA ARG A 16 -7.44 14.40 4.80
C ARG A 16 -5.94 14.13 4.71
N VAL A 17 -5.50 13.00 5.22
CA VAL A 17 -4.07 12.62 5.19
C VAL A 17 -3.61 12.42 3.76
N GLU A 18 -4.38 11.73 2.94
CA GLU A 18 -4.05 11.52 1.52
C GLU A 18 -3.86 12.85 0.79
N ALA A 19 -4.81 13.78 0.97
CA ALA A 19 -4.75 15.10 0.34
C ALA A 19 -3.53 15.92 0.79
N ALA A 20 -3.06 15.71 2.01
CA ALA A 20 -1.86 16.35 2.52
C ALA A 20 -0.56 15.71 1.99
N CYS A 21 -0.62 14.47 1.53
CA CYS A 21 0.55 13.70 1.11
C CYS A 21 0.80 13.74 -0.40
N PHE A 22 -0.24 13.90 -1.21
CA PHE A 22 -0.14 13.79 -2.68
C PHE A 22 -0.75 14.98 -3.39
N PRO A 23 -0.20 15.34 -4.58
CA PRO A 23 -0.85 16.31 -5.45
C PRO A 23 -2.27 15.86 -5.85
N ALA A 24 -3.15 16.79 -6.15
CA ALA A 24 -4.55 16.50 -6.50
C ALA A 24 -4.67 15.50 -7.67
N ALA A 25 -3.72 15.52 -8.62
CA ALA A 25 -3.73 14.60 -9.76
C ALA A 25 -3.43 13.13 -9.37
N GLU A 26 -2.82 12.91 -8.21
CA GLU A 26 -2.43 11.58 -7.72
C GLU A 26 -3.29 11.11 -6.54
N ALA A 27 -3.82 12.04 -5.75
CA ALA A 27 -4.55 11.73 -4.53
C ALA A 27 -5.90 11.07 -4.82
N ALA A 28 -6.23 10.02 -4.07
CA ALA A 28 -7.56 9.44 -4.10
C ALA A 28 -8.54 10.36 -3.37
N THR A 29 -9.78 10.38 -3.83
CA THR A 29 -10.84 11.21 -3.26
C THR A 29 -11.51 10.53 -2.07
N GLU A 30 -12.26 11.31 -1.27
CA GLU A 30 -13.06 10.76 -0.17
C GLU A 30 -14.06 9.70 -0.69
N GLU A 31 -14.69 9.96 -1.84
CA GLU A 31 -15.63 9.01 -2.46
C GLU A 31 -14.95 7.69 -2.82
N GLU A 32 -13.74 7.76 -3.36
CA GLU A 32 -12.96 6.57 -3.69
C GLU A 32 -12.60 5.79 -2.42
N PHE A 33 -12.19 6.48 -1.34
CA PHE A 33 -11.90 5.83 -0.07
C PHE A 33 -13.14 5.20 0.58
N GLU A 34 -14.30 5.82 0.44
CA GLU A 34 -15.54 5.23 0.92
C GLU A 34 -15.78 3.84 0.29
N LYS A 35 -15.58 3.75 -1.02
CA LYS A 35 -15.69 2.47 -1.73
C LYS A 35 -14.64 1.47 -1.26
N ARG A 36 -13.40 1.91 -1.11
CA ARG A 36 -12.30 1.04 -0.65
C ARG A 36 -12.58 0.50 0.76
N LEU A 37 -13.01 1.34 1.67
CA LEU A 37 -13.34 0.92 3.03
C LEU A 37 -14.51 -0.06 3.07
N THR A 38 -15.47 0.10 2.15
CA THR A 38 -16.59 -0.83 2.03
C THR A 38 -16.11 -2.24 1.68
N PHE A 39 -15.13 -2.37 0.80
CA PHE A 39 -14.66 -3.67 0.30
C PHE A 39 -13.47 -4.24 1.07
N TYR A 40 -12.56 -3.41 1.57
CA TYR A 40 -11.31 -3.91 2.16
C TYR A 40 -10.76 -3.05 3.30
N LYS A 41 -11.62 -2.62 4.22
CA LYS A 41 -11.19 -1.81 5.39
C LYS A 41 -10.09 -2.49 6.21
N ASP A 42 -10.03 -3.82 6.23
CA ASP A 42 -9.03 -4.58 6.99
C ASP A 42 -7.64 -4.56 6.32
N HIS A 43 -7.54 -3.99 5.13
CA HIS A 43 -6.30 -3.80 4.38
C HIS A 43 -5.90 -2.32 4.33
N PHE A 44 -6.30 -1.58 5.36
CA PHE A 44 -5.83 -0.25 5.71
C PHE A 44 -5.13 -0.36 7.05
N TRP A 45 -3.86 0.02 7.10
CA TRP A 45 -3.08 0.06 8.33
C TRP A 45 -2.90 1.51 8.73
N LEU A 46 -3.51 1.90 9.85
CA LEU A 46 -3.58 3.28 10.32
C LEU A 46 -2.67 3.48 11.53
N MET A 47 -1.93 4.58 11.55
CA MET A 47 -1.10 4.94 12.70
C MET A 47 -1.61 6.23 13.33
N PHE A 48 -1.82 6.19 14.64
CA PHE A 48 -2.35 7.31 15.41
C PHE A 48 -1.35 7.79 16.46
N GLU A 49 -1.23 9.11 16.57
CA GLU A 49 -0.67 9.77 17.74
C GLU A 49 -1.88 10.27 18.53
N GLU A 50 -2.12 9.66 19.70
CA GLU A 50 -3.36 9.87 20.47
C GLU A 50 -4.58 9.60 19.57
N GLU A 51 -5.42 10.61 19.32
CA GLU A 51 -6.60 10.46 18.45
C GLU A 51 -6.38 10.95 17.02
N LYS A 52 -5.17 11.45 16.70
CA LYS A 52 -4.86 12.01 15.39
C LYS A 52 -4.28 10.94 14.47
N LEU A 53 -4.90 10.75 13.30
CA LEU A 53 -4.31 9.93 12.24
C LEU A 53 -3.13 10.68 11.63
N ILE A 54 -1.95 10.06 11.64
CA ILE A 54 -0.71 10.67 11.16
C ILE A 54 -0.12 9.97 9.94
N ALA A 55 -0.46 8.70 9.73
CA ALA A 55 0.08 7.92 8.63
C ALA A 55 -0.83 6.73 8.35
N PHE A 56 -0.86 6.28 7.10
CA PHE A 56 -1.53 5.03 6.77
C PHE A 56 -0.98 4.40 5.49
N VAL A 57 -1.21 3.11 5.36
CA VAL A 57 -0.93 2.31 4.17
C VAL A 57 -2.21 1.58 3.79
N ASP A 58 -2.52 1.52 2.51
CA ASP A 58 -3.72 0.82 2.03
C ASP A 58 -3.49 0.10 0.72
N GLY A 59 -4.34 -0.89 0.45
CA GLY A 59 -4.38 -1.58 -0.82
C GLY A 59 -5.29 -2.79 -0.81
N MET A 60 -5.78 -3.18 -2.00
CA MET A 60 -6.64 -4.36 -2.14
C MET A 60 -5.84 -5.65 -2.20
N VAL A 61 -6.54 -6.76 -2.03
CA VAL A 61 -6.02 -8.10 -2.31
C VAL A 61 -6.62 -8.59 -3.63
N THR A 62 -5.83 -9.32 -4.42
CA THR A 62 -6.26 -9.81 -5.73
C THR A 62 -5.45 -11.04 -6.14
N ASN A 63 -5.97 -11.81 -7.10
CA ASN A 63 -5.21 -12.88 -7.76
C ASN A 63 -4.44 -12.38 -8.98
N GLN A 64 -4.64 -11.14 -9.40
CA GLN A 64 -3.86 -10.56 -10.49
C GLN A 64 -2.43 -10.29 -10.01
N GLU A 65 -1.46 -10.64 -10.84
CA GLU A 65 -0.04 -10.50 -10.49
C GLU A 65 0.45 -9.06 -10.55
N ASP A 66 -0.13 -8.24 -11.42
CA ASP A 66 0.34 -6.89 -11.65
C ASP A 66 -0.65 -5.86 -11.14
N LEU A 67 -0.12 -4.75 -10.61
CA LEU A 67 -0.91 -3.63 -10.15
C LEU A 67 -1.30 -2.77 -11.36
N THR A 68 -2.61 -2.48 -11.49
CA THR A 68 -3.15 -1.71 -12.61
C THR A 68 -3.91 -0.48 -12.13
N ASP A 69 -4.01 0.54 -12.99
CA ASP A 69 -4.77 1.76 -12.68
C ASP A 69 -6.25 1.46 -12.37
N GLU A 70 -6.82 0.46 -13.03
CA GLU A 70 -8.21 0.05 -12.81
C GLU A 70 -8.49 -0.29 -11.35
N MET A 71 -7.52 -0.88 -10.65
CA MET A 71 -7.66 -1.28 -9.25
C MET A 71 -7.88 -0.08 -8.32
N TYR A 72 -7.30 1.07 -8.64
CA TYR A 72 -7.51 2.29 -7.84
C TYR A 72 -8.95 2.80 -7.94
N GLU A 73 -9.60 2.58 -9.09
CA GLU A 73 -10.92 3.09 -9.38
C GLU A 73 -12.04 2.12 -9.01
N LYS A 74 -11.76 0.81 -9.01
CA LYS A 74 -12.76 -0.25 -8.84
C LYS A 74 -12.47 -1.10 -7.62
N ALA A 75 -12.87 -0.62 -6.45
CA ALA A 75 -12.69 -1.33 -5.19
C ALA A 75 -13.33 -2.72 -5.18
N GLU A 76 -14.38 -2.93 -5.99
CA GLU A 76 -15.04 -4.23 -6.15
C GLU A 76 -14.15 -5.31 -6.77
N MET A 77 -13.00 -4.94 -7.33
CA MET A 77 -12.00 -5.91 -7.80
C MET A 77 -11.30 -6.65 -6.65
N HIS A 78 -11.47 -6.16 -5.41
CA HIS A 78 -10.90 -6.82 -4.25
C HIS A 78 -11.39 -8.26 -4.11
N ASP A 79 -10.46 -9.19 -3.91
CA ASP A 79 -10.74 -10.59 -3.64
C ASP A 79 -10.00 -10.98 -2.35
N GLU A 80 -10.75 -11.15 -1.26
CA GLU A 80 -10.18 -11.46 0.05
C GLU A 80 -9.37 -12.77 0.05
N LYS A 81 -9.64 -13.66 -0.89
CA LYS A 81 -8.92 -14.94 -1.04
C LYS A 81 -7.74 -14.86 -2.00
N GLY A 82 -7.42 -13.67 -2.50
CA GLY A 82 -6.35 -13.47 -3.47
C GLY A 82 -4.95 -13.73 -2.92
N ASP A 83 -4.01 -13.97 -3.82
CA ASP A 83 -2.62 -14.26 -3.48
C ASP A 83 -1.79 -13.00 -3.19
N TRP A 84 -2.16 -11.86 -3.77
CA TRP A 84 -1.32 -10.67 -3.76
C TRP A 84 -1.96 -9.52 -3.00
N GLN A 85 -1.24 -9.02 -2.00
CA GLN A 85 -1.59 -7.77 -1.34
C GLN A 85 -1.02 -6.62 -2.17
N MET A 86 -1.89 -5.84 -2.81
CA MET A 86 -1.47 -4.61 -3.48
C MET A 86 -1.27 -3.52 -2.44
N ILE A 87 -0.31 -2.64 -2.66
CA ILE A 87 -0.10 -1.44 -1.85
C ILE A 87 -0.32 -0.23 -2.76
N PHE A 88 -1.35 0.55 -2.48
CA PHE A 88 -1.73 1.72 -3.28
C PHE A 88 -1.10 3.00 -2.77
N GLY A 89 -1.12 3.22 -1.46
CA GLY A 89 -0.62 4.43 -0.87
C GLY A 89 0.21 4.15 0.36
N VAL A 90 1.30 4.91 0.50
CA VAL A 90 2.11 4.96 1.71
C VAL A 90 2.15 6.41 2.12
N ASN A 91 1.41 6.76 3.15
CA ASN A 91 1.09 8.13 3.52
C ASN A 91 1.63 8.45 4.90
N THR A 92 2.40 9.55 5.01
CA THR A 92 2.81 10.10 6.29
C THR A 92 2.66 11.62 6.20
N LEU A 93 1.94 12.21 7.15
CA LEU A 93 1.82 13.67 7.21
C LEU A 93 3.21 14.31 7.18
N PRO A 94 3.40 15.43 6.47
CA PRO A 94 4.72 16.04 6.30
C PRO A 94 5.50 16.25 7.59
N GLU A 95 4.85 16.71 8.65
CA GLU A 95 5.47 16.98 9.95
C GLU A 95 5.91 15.72 10.72
N TYR A 96 5.45 14.54 10.27
CA TYR A 96 5.80 13.26 10.90
C TYR A 96 6.76 12.42 10.03
N ARG A 97 7.23 12.96 8.92
CA ARG A 97 8.16 12.25 8.04
C ARG A 97 9.55 12.11 8.65
N ARG A 98 10.32 11.13 8.16
CA ARG A 98 11.68 10.81 8.61
C ARG A 98 11.78 10.36 10.06
N CYS A 99 10.67 9.84 10.61
CA CYS A 99 10.61 9.28 11.96
C CYS A 99 10.51 7.74 11.95
N GLY A 100 10.47 7.11 10.78
CA GLY A 100 10.36 5.66 10.65
C GLY A 100 8.94 5.12 10.71
N TYR A 101 7.92 5.96 10.67
CA TYR A 101 6.51 5.53 10.81
C TYR A 101 6.02 4.76 9.58
N ALA A 102 6.35 5.23 8.38
CA ALA A 102 6.02 4.49 7.15
C ALA A 102 6.66 3.10 7.17
N LYS A 103 7.90 3.01 7.63
CA LYS A 103 8.61 1.74 7.77
C LYS A 103 7.86 0.76 8.67
N GLU A 104 7.37 1.24 9.82
CA GLU A 104 6.60 0.41 10.74
C GLU A 104 5.30 -0.10 10.11
N LEU A 105 4.60 0.78 9.37
CA LEU A 105 3.36 0.40 8.69
C LEU A 105 3.59 -0.60 7.56
N ILE A 106 4.63 -0.40 6.76
CA ILE A 106 4.99 -1.34 5.69
C ILE A 106 5.34 -2.71 6.28
N LYS A 107 6.12 -2.74 7.35
CA LYS A 107 6.45 -3.99 8.04
C LYS A 107 5.20 -4.69 8.56
N LYS A 108 4.24 -3.94 9.09
CA LYS A 108 2.98 -4.51 9.58
C LYS A 108 2.16 -5.10 8.44
N ALA A 109 2.08 -4.39 7.30
CA ALA A 109 1.38 -4.90 6.12
C ALA A 109 2.03 -6.20 5.60
N ILE A 110 3.37 -6.24 5.57
CA ILE A 110 4.11 -7.44 5.16
C ILE A 110 3.83 -8.60 6.11
N LEU A 111 3.87 -8.35 7.43
CA LEU A 111 3.60 -9.38 8.43
C LEU A 111 2.18 -9.93 8.30
N ASP A 112 1.19 -9.06 8.16
CA ASP A 112 -0.20 -9.48 8.02
C ASP A 112 -0.43 -10.29 6.73
N ALA A 113 0.16 -9.86 5.61
CA ALA A 113 0.09 -10.60 4.35
C ALA A 113 0.69 -12.01 4.52
N ARG A 114 1.81 -12.12 5.21
CA ARG A 114 2.45 -13.40 5.49
C ARG A 114 1.58 -14.29 6.38
N GLU A 115 1.00 -13.74 7.44
CA GLU A 115 0.11 -14.46 8.35
C GLU A 115 -1.18 -14.91 7.66
N GLN A 116 -1.64 -14.15 6.65
CA GLN A 116 -2.80 -14.49 5.84
C GLN A 116 -2.48 -15.50 4.73
N ASN A 117 -1.25 -15.99 4.66
CA ASN A 117 -0.79 -16.93 3.64
C ASN A 117 -0.87 -16.39 2.20
N ARG A 118 -0.70 -15.07 2.03
CA ARG A 118 -0.58 -14.46 0.71
C ARG A 118 0.74 -14.89 0.08
N ARG A 119 0.81 -14.86 -1.23
CA ARG A 119 2.06 -15.11 -1.94
C ARG A 119 3.05 -13.97 -1.77
N GLY A 120 2.57 -12.75 -1.67
CA GLY A 120 3.42 -11.59 -1.45
C GLY A 120 2.68 -10.27 -1.62
N LEU A 121 3.47 -9.21 -1.84
CA LEU A 121 2.95 -7.85 -2.01
C LEU A 121 3.49 -7.23 -3.30
N VAL A 122 2.69 -6.34 -3.90
CA VAL A 122 3.05 -5.61 -5.11
C VAL A 122 2.73 -4.14 -4.90
N LEU A 123 3.65 -3.28 -5.33
CA LEU A 123 3.43 -1.83 -5.34
C LEU A 123 4.01 -1.21 -6.60
N THR A 124 3.63 0.03 -6.87
CA THR A 124 4.31 0.87 -7.85
C THR A 124 4.86 2.10 -7.16
N CYS A 125 6.02 2.56 -7.60
CA CYS A 125 6.65 3.74 -7.03
C CYS A 125 7.45 4.52 -8.08
N LYS A 126 7.75 5.77 -7.77
CA LYS A 126 8.66 6.58 -8.56
C LYS A 126 10.08 6.02 -8.44
N GLU A 127 10.89 6.22 -9.48
CA GLU A 127 12.27 5.70 -9.53
C GLU A 127 13.08 6.05 -8.27
N SER A 128 12.92 7.25 -7.75
CA SER A 128 13.65 7.72 -6.56
C SER A 128 13.36 6.91 -5.30
N LEU A 129 12.24 6.17 -5.26
CA LEU A 129 11.83 5.36 -4.11
C LEU A 129 12.20 3.89 -4.25
N VAL A 130 12.73 3.47 -5.40
CA VAL A 130 13.15 2.08 -5.60
C VAL A 130 14.15 1.62 -4.52
N PRO A 131 15.21 2.38 -4.19
CA PRO A 131 16.12 1.98 -3.11
C PRO A 131 15.44 1.82 -1.76
N TYR A 132 14.46 2.67 -1.46
CA TYR A 132 13.71 2.60 -0.20
C TYR A 132 12.95 1.29 -0.07
N TYR A 133 12.16 0.93 -1.09
CA TYR A 133 11.39 -0.31 -1.04
C TYR A 133 12.26 -1.56 -1.17
N SER A 134 13.40 -1.47 -1.85
CA SER A 134 14.35 -2.59 -1.93
C SER A 134 14.84 -3.04 -0.56
N LYS A 135 14.93 -2.13 0.41
CA LYS A 135 15.35 -2.47 1.78
C LYS A 135 14.37 -3.42 2.49
N PHE A 136 13.10 -3.46 2.07
CA PHE A 136 12.11 -4.39 2.62
C PHE A 136 12.14 -5.76 1.93
N GLY A 137 12.91 -5.89 0.85
CA GLY A 137 12.99 -7.10 0.05
C GLY A 137 12.18 -7.06 -1.24
N PHE A 138 11.55 -5.93 -1.56
CA PHE A 138 10.89 -5.75 -2.84
C PHE A 138 11.93 -5.72 -3.96
N ILE A 139 11.63 -6.40 -5.07
CA ILE A 139 12.48 -6.43 -6.25
C ILE A 139 11.85 -5.55 -7.32
N ASP A 140 12.65 -4.66 -7.94
CA ASP A 140 12.23 -3.79 -9.02
C ASP A 140 12.01 -4.61 -10.30
N GLU A 141 10.78 -4.63 -10.80
CA GLU A 141 10.41 -5.29 -12.05
C GLU A 141 10.47 -4.34 -13.25
N GLY A 142 10.91 -3.11 -13.04
CA GLY A 142 11.07 -2.12 -14.09
C GLY A 142 9.85 -1.22 -14.27
N ILE A 143 9.92 -0.35 -15.28
CA ILE A 143 8.84 0.57 -15.60
C ILE A 143 7.65 -0.22 -16.11
N THR A 144 6.47 0.06 -15.55
CA THR A 144 5.21 -0.57 -15.94
C THR A 144 4.38 0.37 -16.81
N ASP A 145 3.71 -0.19 -17.82
CA ASP A 145 2.73 0.52 -18.63
C ASP A 145 1.30 0.37 -18.08
N LYS A 146 1.11 -0.41 -17.02
CA LYS A 146 -0.19 -0.70 -16.41
C LYS A 146 -0.60 0.32 -15.36
N SER A 147 0.32 1.16 -14.91
CA SER A 147 0.08 2.24 -13.96
C SER A 147 0.61 3.53 -14.59
N THR A 148 -0.30 4.46 -14.91
CA THR A 148 0.03 5.69 -15.62
C THR A 148 -0.55 6.95 -14.97
N HIS A 149 -1.21 6.82 -13.82
CA HIS A 149 -1.86 7.96 -13.19
C HIS A 149 -0.84 9.05 -12.79
N GLY A 150 -1.26 10.30 -12.83
CA GLY A 150 -0.40 11.44 -12.50
C GLY A 150 0.65 11.76 -13.56
N ASN A 151 0.60 11.14 -14.75
CA ASN A 151 1.59 11.31 -15.83
C ASN A 151 3.04 11.09 -15.38
N VAL A 152 3.25 10.11 -14.52
CA VAL A 152 4.56 9.74 -13.95
C VAL A 152 4.94 8.34 -14.43
N LEU A 153 6.24 8.09 -14.61
CA LEU A 153 6.74 6.75 -14.87
C LEU A 153 6.79 5.97 -13.55
N TRP A 154 6.09 4.86 -13.51
CA TRP A 154 6.00 4.01 -12.32
C TRP A 154 6.81 2.74 -12.49
N HIS A 155 7.60 2.40 -11.47
CA HIS A 155 8.26 1.10 -11.35
C HIS A 155 7.37 0.16 -10.56
N GLN A 156 7.14 -1.06 -11.08
CA GLN A 156 6.48 -2.08 -10.31
C GLN A 156 7.51 -2.82 -9.45
N MET A 157 7.20 -3.01 -8.18
CA MET A 157 8.05 -3.74 -7.26
C MET A 157 7.26 -4.86 -6.59
N ARG A 158 7.91 -6.00 -6.42
CA ARG A 158 7.28 -7.20 -5.89
C ARG A 158 8.09 -7.79 -4.74
N LEU A 159 7.40 -8.13 -3.65
CA LEU A 159 7.95 -8.96 -2.58
C LEU A 159 7.25 -10.31 -2.66
N ASP A 160 7.96 -11.32 -3.17
CA ASP A 160 7.43 -12.67 -3.35
C ASP A 160 7.98 -13.57 -2.24
N PHE A 161 7.10 -14.01 -1.34
CA PHE A 161 7.51 -14.82 -0.18
C PHE A 161 8.06 -16.18 -0.58
N GLU A 162 7.55 -16.77 -1.64
CA GLU A 162 8.04 -18.07 -2.12
C GLU A 162 9.46 -17.96 -2.68
N LEU A 163 9.71 -16.95 -3.48
CA LEU A 163 11.02 -16.71 -4.07
C LEU A 163 12.07 -16.46 -3.00
N ARG A 164 11.72 -15.65 -1.97
CA ARG A 164 12.60 -15.33 -0.85
C ARG A 164 12.92 -16.55 0.00
N ASN A 165 11.92 -17.41 0.26
CA ASN A 165 12.11 -18.66 1.02
C ASN A 165 13.03 -19.61 0.26
N ASN A 166 12.89 -19.72 -1.06
CA ASN A 166 13.75 -20.54 -1.89
C ASN A 166 15.21 -20.04 -1.87
N GLY A 167 15.41 -18.72 -1.87
CA GLY A 167 16.72 -18.10 -1.75
C GLY A 167 17.39 -18.40 -0.40
N VAL A 168 16.64 -18.42 0.67
CA VAL A 168 17.14 -18.73 2.02
C VAL A 168 17.51 -20.20 2.15
N LYS A 169 16.78 -21.10 1.50
CA LYS A 169 17.05 -22.55 1.54
C LYS A 169 18.29 -22.96 0.75
N GLN A 170 18.79 -22.12 -0.12
CA GLN A 170 19.97 -22.40 -0.94
C GLN A 170 21.28 -21.92 -0.30
N ILE A 171 21.20 -21.26 0.82
CA ILE A 171 22.34 -20.82 1.60
C ILE A 171 22.57 -21.78 2.78
#